data_fe1e3051d19762b95eef3b821b6b96aa
#
_entry.id   fe1e3051d19762b95eef3b821b6b96aa
#
_cell.length_a   1.000
_cell.length_b   1.000
_cell.length_c   1.000
_cell.angle_alpha   90.00
_cell.angle_beta   90.00
_cell.angle_gamma   90.00
#
_symmetry.space_group_name_H-M   'P 1'
#
loop_
_entity.id
_entity.type
_entity.pdbx_description
1 polymer ?
#
loop_
_entity_poly.entity_id
_entity_poly.type
_entity_poly.pdbx_seq_one_letter_code
_entity_poly.pdbx_strand_id
1 'polypeptide(L)'
;MKFRKTKEQIIAQEQELAAGLVLDPARAREISQAQAAYTNAARWFETHVAEGHMKTAKFFKRLSAFFGLLAFMSIGAVLGLTPLKTVVPYLVRVDNNTGASDVVRPVSEVKDQSQRDDEFWLSTYVRFRESYNFADSDGNFAAVEVMSYADTFAEYKNFQLSKKGYTETLGNNRQLRVEINNVVFLKREEGFGTAQVRLTKTVVDRNGVPDPAIRPATWLTTISYDYKNPPKKREQEWINPRGFGGKTYSSVQEVGVNHG
;
A
#
# COMPACT_ATOMS: atom_id res chain seq x y z
N MET A 1 -39.89 23.21 -58.18
CA MET A 1 -38.44 23.03 -58.18
C MET A 1 -37.79 24.19 -58.91
N LYS A 2 -37.21 25.19 -58.21
CA LYS A 2 -36.52 26.32 -58.91
C LYS A 2 -35.07 25.83 -59.14
N PHE A 3 -34.72 25.64 -60.42
CA PHE A 3 -33.36 25.34 -60.81
C PHE A 3 -32.44 26.51 -60.40
N ARG A 4 -31.50 26.28 -59.57
CA ARG A 4 -30.47 27.25 -59.22
C ARG A 4 -29.56 27.40 -60.42
N LYS A 5 -29.50 28.54 -61.02
CA LYS A 5 -28.63 28.83 -62.18
C LYS A 5 -27.15 28.61 -61.72
N THR A 6 -26.39 28.03 -62.59
CA THR A 6 -24.94 27.86 -62.38
C THR A 6 -24.21 29.19 -62.45
N LYS A 7 -23.10 29.37 -61.74
CA LYS A 7 -22.30 30.61 -61.73
C LYS A 7 -22.01 31.14 -63.14
N GLU A 8 -21.71 30.25 -64.06
CA GLU A 8 -21.42 30.54 -65.47
C GLU A 8 -22.68 31.10 -66.25
N GLN A 9 -23.84 30.54 -65.92
CA GLN A 9 -25.13 31.04 -66.53
C GLN A 9 -25.49 32.43 -66.03
N ILE A 10 -25.15 32.75 -64.80
CA ILE A 10 -25.39 34.10 -64.26
C ILE A 10 -24.41 35.08 -64.85
N ILE A 11 -23.13 34.73 -65.01
CA ILE A 11 -22.12 35.59 -65.64
C ILE A 11 -22.44 35.85 -67.10
N ALA A 12 -22.89 34.86 -67.91
CA ALA A 12 -23.24 34.98 -69.26
C ALA A 12 -24.48 35.92 -69.45
N GLN A 13 -25.49 35.77 -68.55
CA GLN A 13 -26.67 36.61 -68.56
C GLN A 13 -26.39 38.08 -68.21
N GLU A 14 -25.45 38.32 -67.28
CA GLU A 14 -25.02 39.68 -66.94
C GLU A 14 -24.20 40.31 -68.08
N GLN A 15 -23.37 39.54 -68.76
CA GLN A 15 -22.63 40.01 -69.94
C GLN A 15 -23.58 40.41 -71.13
N GLU A 16 -24.61 39.60 -71.34
CA GLU A 16 -25.63 39.89 -72.36
C GLU A 16 -26.43 41.17 -72.05
N LEU A 17 -26.81 41.34 -70.78
CA LEU A 17 -27.51 42.56 -70.33
C LEU A 17 -26.61 43.81 -70.42
N ALA A 18 -25.33 43.67 -70.13
CA ALA A 18 -24.34 44.75 -70.23
C ALA A 18 -24.08 45.19 -71.70
N ALA A 19 -24.06 44.20 -72.62
CA ALA A 19 -23.86 44.49 -74.05
C ALA A 19 -25.05 45.22 -74.74
N GLY A 20 -26.28 45.13 -74.18
CA GLY A 20 -27.46 45.76 -74.67
C GLY A 20 -27.74 47.21 -74.22
N LEU A 21 -26.97 47.69 -73.24
CA LEU A 21 -27.11 49.04 -72.68
C LEU A 21 -26.08 49.99 -73.25
N VAL A 22 -26.52 50.80 -74.26
CA VAL A 22 -25.73 51.99 -74.69
C VAL A 22 -25.84 53.01 -73.56
N LEU A 23 -24.95 52.98 -72.61
CA LEU A 23 -24.88 53.92 -71.50
C LEU A 23 -24.08 55.17 -71.91
N ASP A 24 -24.66 56.35 -71.59
CA ASP A 24 -23.88 57.58 -71.60
C ASP A 24 -22.55 57.44 -70.84
N PRO A 25 -21.45 57.92 -71.46
CA PRO A 25 -20.12 57.73 -70.83
C PRO A 25 -19.97 58.24 -69.38
N ALA A 26 -20.75 59.24 -69.01
CA ALA A 26 -20.79 59.77 -67.65
C ALA A 26 -21.47 58.77 -66.67
N ARG A 27 -22.59 58.16 -67.05
CA ARG A 27 -23.31 57.16 -66.31
C ARG A 27 -22.54 55.84 -66.22
N ALA A 28 -21.78 55.46 -67.22
CA ALA A 28 -20.93 54.28 -67.19
C ALA A 28 -19.79 54.41 -66.15
N ARG A 29 -19.26 55.65 -66.00
CA ARG A 29 -18.22 55.94 -64.95
C ARG A 29 -18.81 55.88 -63.55
N GLU A 30 -19.99 56.42 -63.31
CA GLU A 30 -20.68 56.39 -62.03
C GLU A 30 -20.97 54.91 -61.58
N ILE A 31 -21.49 54.12 -62.55
CA ILE A 31 -21.75 52.70 -62.29
C ILE A 31 -20.48 51.94 -62.00
N SER A 32 -19.41 52.21 -62.76
CA SER A 32 -18.09 51.51 -62.47
C SER A 32 -17.48 51.90 -61.12
N GLN A 33 -17.64 53.17 -60.71
CA GLN A 33 -17.20 53.61 -59.36
C GLN A 33 -18.06 53.00 -58.28
N ALA A 34 -19.37 52.94 -58.43
CA ALA A 34 -20.25 52.28 -57.48
C ALA A 34 -20.00 50.78 -57.36
N GLN A 35 -19.76 50.12 -58.51
CA GLN A 35 -19.34 48.69 -58.49
C GLN A 35 -18.01 48.46 -57.82
N ALA A 36 -17.03 49.33 -58.09
CA ALA A 36 -15.72 49.22 -57.40
C ALA A 36 -15.84 49.47 -55.90
N ALA A 37 -16.63 50.42 -55.46
CA ALA A 37 -16.88 50.67 -54.05
C ALA A 37 -17.60 49.49 -53.38
N TYR A 38 -18.63 48.93 -54.08
CA TYR A 38 -19.31 47.73 -53.55
C TYR A 38 -18.38 46.47 -53.45
N THR A 39 -17.61 46.22 -54.48
CA THR A 39 -16.68 45.08 -54.47
C THR A 39 -15.61 45.25 -53.44
N ASN A 40 -15.11 46.45 -53.20
CA ASN A 40 -14.15 46.74 -52.16
C ASN A 40 -14.75 46.57 -50.75
N ALA A 41 -15.97 47.04 -50.55
CA ALA A 41 -16.72 46.86 -49.32
C ALA A 41 -17.00 45.34 -49.01
N ALA A 42 -17.45 44.63 -50.08
CA ALA A 42 -17.68 43.20 -49.96
C ALA A 42 -16.40 42.39 -49.60
N ARG A 43 -15.28 42.70 -50.28
CA ARG A 43 -13.98 42.08 -49.95
C ARG A 43 -13.51 42.43 -48.56
N TRP A 44 -13.67 43.68 -48.13
CA TRP A 44 -13.32 44.06 -46.75
C TRP A 44 -14.14 43.31 -45.71
N PHE A 45 -15.46 43.19 -45.96
CA PHE A 45 -16.35 42.46 -45.09
C PHE A 45 -16.01 40.97 -45.05
N GLU A 46 -15.79 40.32 -46.17
CA GLU A 46 -15.42 38.91 -46.24
C GLU A 46 -14.08 38.63 -45.52
N THR A 47 -13.09 39.48 -45.73
CA THR A 47 -11.78 39.33 -45.06
C THR A 47 -11.90 39.52 -43.56
N HIS A 48 -12.64 40.51 -43.06
CA HIS A 48 -12.79 40.76 -41.63
C HIS A 48 -13.62 39.70 -40.96
N VAL A 49 -14.68 39.19 -41.59
CA VAL A 49 -15.49 38.10 -41.06
C VAL A 49 -14.65 36.78 -41.02
N ALA A 50 -13.93 36.50 -42.11
CA ALA A 50 -13.04 35.32 -42.15
C ALA A 50 -11.93 35.38 -41.14
N GLU A 51 -11.30 36.55 -40.96
CA GLU A 51 -10.27 36.73 -39.91
C GLU A 51 -10.83 36.58 -38.49
N GLY A 52 -12.03 37.11 -38.24
CA GLY A 52 -12.74 36.96 -36.97
C GLY A 52 -13.00 35.50 -36.66
N HIS A 53 -13.50 34.73 -37.62
CA HIS A 53 -13.73 33.29 -37.46
C HIS A 53 -12.44 32.50 -37.26
N MET A 54 -11.35 32.85 -37.96
CA MET A 54 -10.06 32.21 -37.78
C MET A 54 -9.44 32.48 -36.38
N LYS A 55 -9.55 33.72 -35.87
CA LYS A 55 -9.08 34.07 -34.51
C LYS A 55 -9.87 33.30 -33.45
N THR A 56 -11.19 33.28 -33.59
CA THR A 56 -12.08 32.54 -32.69
C THR A 56 -11.81 31.04 -32.74
N ALA A 57 -11.63 30.46 -33.92
CA ALA A 57 -11.31 29.05 -34.09
C ALA A 57 -9.95 28.68 -33.45
N LYS A 58 -8.94 29.56 -33.60
CA LYS A 58 -7.62 29.36 -32.94
C LYS A 58 -7.73 29.43 -31.41
N PHE A 59 -8.54 30.34 -30.89
CA PHE A 59 -8.79 30.44 -29.45
C PHE A 59 -9.46 29.16 -28.90
N PHE A 60 -10.54 28.70 -29.54
CA PHE A 60 -11.23 27.48 -29.11
C PHE A 60 -10.38 26.25 -29.28
N LYS A 61 -9.52 26.13 -30.30
CA LYS A 61 -8.55 25.03 -30.41
C LYS A 61 -7.57 25.01 -29.25
N ARG A 62 -7.04 26.16 -28.83
CA ARG A 62 -6.14 26.24 -27.66
C ARG A 62 -6.85 25.91 -26.35
N LEU A 63 -8.08 26.41 -26.19
CA LEU A 63 -8.92 26.15 -25.04
C LEU A 63 -9.26 24.66 -24.92
N SER A 64 -9.63 24.02 -26.04
CA SER A 64 -9.92 22.59 -26.11
C SER A 64 -8.66 21.75 -25.78
N ALA A 65 -7.51 22.13 -26.31
CA ALA A 65 -6.24 21.46 -25.99
C ALA A 65 -5.89 21.57 -24.50
N PHE A 66 -6.13 22.71 -23.88
CA PHE A 66 -5.92 22.92 -22.45
C PHE A 66 -6.84 22.04 -21.58
N PHE A 67 -8.14 21.99 -21.89
CA PHE A 67 -9.07 21.12 -21.17
C PHE A 67 -8.80 19.64 -21.44
N GLY A 68 -8.36 19.27 -22.64
CA GLY A 68 -7.91 17.92 -22.95
C GLY A 68 -6.72 17.49 -22.11
N LEU A 69 -5.74 18.38 -21.95
CA LEU A 69 -4.58 18.13 -21.09
C LEU A 69 -4.98 17.98 -19.62
N LEU A 70 -5.85 18.86 -19.11
CA LEU A 70 -6.38 18.76 -17.75
C LEU A 70 -7.12 17.44 -17.50
N ALA A 71 -7.96 17.01 -18.44
CA ALA A 71 -8.67 15.74 -18.35
C ALA A 71 -7.70 14.55 -18.32
N PHE A 72 -6.66 14.59 -19.15
CA PHE A 72 -5.63 13.55 -19.19
C PHE A 72 -4.83 13.49 -17.87
N MET A 73 -4.46 14.64 -17.30
CA MET A 73 -3.80 14.71 -15.99
C MET A 73 -4.70 14.19 -14.86
N SER A 74 -6.01 14.50 -14.90
CA SER A 74 -6.97 13.98 -13.91
C SER A 74 -7.07 12.45 -13.95
N ILE A 75 -7.11 11.86 -15.15
CA ILE A 75 -7.13 10.40 -15.32
C ILE A 75 -5.82 9.80 -14.77
N GLY A 76 -4.68 10.41 -15.09
CA GLY A 76 -3.39 9.99 -14.57
C GLY A 76 -3.28 10.06 -13.04
N ALA A 77 -3.83 11.12 -12.45
CA ALA A 77 -3.88 11.26 -10.99
C ALA A 77 -4.76 10.17 -10.33
N VAL A 78 -5.93 9.88 -10.90
CA VAL A 78 -6.82 8.81 -10.42
C VAL A 78 -6.14 7.45 -10.53
N LEU A 79 -5.49 7.14 -11.66
CA LEU A 79 -4.76 5.89 -11.86
C LEU A 79 -3.56 5.77 -10.92
N GLY A 80 -2.89 6.88 -10.59
CA GLY A 80 -1.79 6.92 -9.63
C GLY A 80 -2.24 6.73 -8.18
N LEU A 81 -3.45 7.14 -7.82
CA LEU A 81 -3.99 6.99 -6.47
C LEU A 81 -4.73 5.64 -6.25
N THR A 82 -5.14 4.96 -7.33
CA THR A 82 -5.90 3.69 -7.23
C THR A 82 -5.17 2.58 -6.47
N PRO A 83 -3.84 2.37 -6.58
CA PRO A 83 -3.16 1.32 -5.82
C PRO A 83 -3.02 1.61 -4.31
N LEU A 84 -3.31 2.86 -3.85
CA LEU A 84 -3.21 3.19 -2.41
C LEU A 84 -4.47 2.79 -1.61
N LYS A 85 -5.53 2.32 -2.25
CA LYS A 85 -6.77 1.95 -1.57
C LYS A 85 -6.92 0.44 -1.46
N THR A 86 -5.97 -0.22 -0.80
CA THR A 86 -6.19 -1.57 -0.29
C THR A 86 -7.03 -1.46 0.98
N VAL A 87 -8.31 -1.77 0.87
CA VAL A 87 -9.19 -1.97 2.04
C VAL A 87 -8.81 -3.32 2.62
N VAL A 88 -8.02 -3.32 3.69
CA VAL A 88 -7.73 -4.53 4.46
C VAL A 88 -8.88 -4.72 5.44
N PRO A 89 -9.74 -5.74 5.28
CA PRO A 89 -10.76 -6.05 6.27
C PRO A 89 -10.07 -6.59 7.52
N TYR A 90 -10.14 -5.85 8.62
CA TYR A 90 -9.68 -6.34 9.90
C TYR A 90 -10.78 -7.14 10.57
N LEU A 91 -10.52 -8.41 10.87
CA LEU A 91 -11.39 -9.21 11.71
C LEU A 91 -11.01 -8.99 13.17
N VAL A 92 -11.84 -8.29 13.91
CA VAL A 92 -11.66 -8.14 15.37
C VAL A 92 -12.23 -9.38 16.03
N ARG A 93 -11.39 -10.25 16.54
CA ARG A 93 -11.80 -11.36 17.38
C ARG A 93 -11.84 -10.89 18.82
N VAL A 94 -13.02 -10.86 19.39
CA VAL A 94 -13.20 -10.62 20.84
C VAL A 94 -13.18 -11.96 21.54
N ASP A 95 -12.21 -12.19 22.38
CA ASP A 95 -12.19 -13.37 23.25
C ASP A 95 -13.22 -13.17 24.36
N ASN A 96 -14.30 -13.94 24.32
CA ASN A 96 -15.39 -13.85 25.27
C ASN A 96 -14.99 -14.18 26.73
N ASN A 97 -13.81 -14.78 26.95
CA ASN A 97 -13.35 -15.15 28.29
C ASN A 97 -12.45 -14.08 28.92
N THR A 98 -11.74 -13.29 28.13
CA THR A 98 -10.77 -12.31 28.64
C THR A 98 -11.14 -10.87 28.28
N GLY A 99 -12.13 -10.65 27.41
CA GLY A 99 -12.50 -9.31 26.92
C GLY A 99 -11.41 -8.65 26.05
N ALA A 100 -10.30 -9.34 25.78
CA ALA A 100 -9.23 -8.82 24.95
C ALA A 100 -9.67 -8.85 23.48
N SER A 101 -9.62 -7.70 22.82
CA SER A 101 -9.81 -7.61 21.37
C SER A 101 -8.50 -7.88 20.66
N ASP A 102 -8.41 -9.00 19.93
CA ASP A 102 -7.29 -9.31 19.07
C ASP A 102 -7.66 -9.02 17.62
N VAL A 103 -6.81 -8.25 16.92
CA VAL A 103 -6.99 -7.95 15.50
C VAL A 103 -6.38 -9.10 14.71
N VAL A 104 -7.20 -10.08 14.35
CA VAL A 104 -6.78 -11.19 13.49
C VAL A 104 -6.75 -10.69 12.05
N ARG A 105 -5.56 -10.57 11.48
CA ARG A 105 -5.42 -10.28 10.05
C ARG A 105 -5.86 -11.49 9.23
N PRO A 106 -6.68 -11.30 8.19
CA PRO A 106 -7.06 -12.41 7.32
C PRO A 106 -5.81 -12.98 6.63
N VAL A 107 -5.74 -14.29 6.51
CA VAL A 107 -4.65 -15.05 5.86
C VAL A 107 -4.45 -14.67 4.38
N SER A 108 -5.36 -13.88 3.81
CA SER A 108 -5.35 -13.44 2.41
C SER A 108 -4.43 -12.24 2.10
N GLU A 109 -3.78 -11.63 3.09
CA GLU A 109 -2.68 -10.71 2.77
C GLU A 109 -1.56 -11.51 2.11
N VAL A 110 -1.25 -11.15 0.87
CA VAL A 110 -0.09 -11.72 0.16
C VAL A 110 1.17 -11.20 0.86
N LYS A 111 1.54 -11.90 1.94
CA LYS A 111 2.79 -11.64 2.63
C LYS A 111 3.93 -12.01 1.69
N ASP A 112 4.89 -11.13 1.56
CA ASP A 112 6.15 -11.44 0.91
C ASP A 112 6.80 -12.67 1.59
N GLN A 113 7.48 -13.51 0.81
CA GLN A 113 8.16 -14.70 1.32
C GLN A 113 9.10 -14.36 2.49
N SER A 114 9.80 -13.25 2.36
CA SER A 114 10.70 -12.72 3.39
C SER A 114 9.96 -12.37 4.70
N GLN A 115 8.74 -11.84 4.62
CA GLN A 115 7.94 -11.56 5.82
C GLN A 115 7.47 -12.85 6.52
N ARG A 116 7.13 -13.88 5.76
CA ARG A 116 6.75 -15.19 6.33
C ARG A 116 7.94 -15.84 7.04
N ASP A 117 9.13 -15.72 6.46
CA ASP A 117 10.36 -16.20 7.07
C ASP A 117 10.65 -15.48 8.39
N ASP A 118 10.52 -14.15 8.42
CA ASP A 118 10.69 -13.35 9.63
C ASP A 118 9.69 -13.76 10.73
N GLU A 119 8.42 -13.92 10.39
CA GLU A 119 7.37 -14.36 11.31
C GLU A 119 7.65 -15.78 11.86
N PHE A 120 8.12 -16.68 11.00
CA PHE A 120 8.48 -18.04 11.39
C PHE A 120 9.63 -18.03 12.41
N TRP A 121 10.72 -17.31 12.12
CA TRP A 121 11.89 -17.28 13.01
C TRP A 121 11.62 -16.56 14.32
N LEU A 122 10.87 -15.46 14.29
CA LEU A 122 10.42 -14.77 15.50
C LEU A 122 9.55 -15.68 16.37
N SER A 123 8.57 -16.35 15.77
CA SER A 123 7.68 -17.26 16.48
C SER A 123 8.43 -18.45 17.06
N THR A 124 9.38 -19.00 16.31
CA THR A 124 10.21 -20.12 16.74
C THR A 124 11.11 -19.71 17.91
N TYR A 125 11.78 -18.56 17.81
CA TYR A 125 12.62 -18.03 18.88
C TYR A 125 11.83 -17.79 20.17
N VAL A 126 10.64 -17.18 20.08
CA VAL A 126 9.78 -16.93 21.24
C VAL A 126 9.31 -18.24 21.86
N ARG A 127 8.96 -19.25 21.07
CA ARG A 127 8.58 -20.57 21.60
C ARG A 127 9.72 -21.20 22.37
N PHE A 128 10.93 -21.24 21.85
CA PHE A 128 12.08 -21.79 22.57
C PHE A 128 12.36 -21.04 23.87
N ARG A 129 12.21 -19.72 23.86
CA ARG A 129 12.54 -18.87 25.02
C ARG A 129 11.49 -18.90 26.12
N GLU A 130 10.21 -18.96 25.74
CA GLU A 130 9.08 -18.78 26.65
C GLU A 130 8.35 -20.08 27.02
N SER A 131 8.49 -21.14 26.23
CA SER A 131 7.92 -22.43 26.61
C SER A 131 8.83 -23.18 27.57
N TYR A 132 8.25 -24.05 28.38
CA TYR A 132 8.98 -24.91 29.27
C TYR A 132 8.36 -26.30 29.29
N ASN A 133 9.21 -27.30 29.08
CA ASN A 133 8.95 -28.71 29.30
C ASN A 133 10.25 -29.27 29.88
N PHE A 134 10.19 -29.96 30.99
CA PHE A 134 11.36 -30.51 31.66
C PHE A 134 12.22 -31.42 30.77
N ALA A 135 11.57 -32.24 29.94
CA ALA A 135 12.27 -33.13 29.02
C ALA A 135 13.01 -32.38 27.86
N ASP A 136 12.49 -31.24 27.45
CA ASP A 136 13.04 -30.48 26.32
C ASP A 136 13.82 -29.22 26.76
N SER A 137 13.95 -28.99 28.07
CA SER A 137 14.51 -27.75 28.62
C SER A 137 15.93 -27.46 28.15
N ASP A 138 16.77 -28.48 28.08
CA ASP A 138 18.16 -28.37 27.65
C ASP A 138 18.25 -28.04 26.16
N GLY A 139 17.38 -28.66 25.35
CA GLY A 139 17.28 -28.39 23.93
C GLY A 139 16.79 -26.95 23.63
N ASN A 140 15.79 -26.50 24.37
CA ASN A 140 15.29 -25.13 24.26
C ASN A 140 16.34 -24.10 24.71
N PHE A 141 17.06 -24.39 25.79
CA PHE A 141 18.15 -23.54 26.29
C PHE A 141 19.26 -23.39 25.23
N ALA A 142 19.71 -24.51 24.65
CA ALA A 142 20.71 -24.51 23.59
C ALA A 142 20.22 -23.76 22.33
N ALA A 143 18.92 -23.90 21.96
CA ALA A 143 18.36 -23.20 20.83
C ALA A 143 18.33 -21.68 21.06
N VAL A 144 17.94 -21.21 22.25
CA VAL A 144 17.97 -19.78 22.60
C VAL A 144 19.39 -19.24 22.59
N GLU A 145 20.39 -20.04 23.04
CA GLU A 145 21.82 -19.65 22.97
C GLU A 145 22.24 -19.35 21.52
N VAL A 146 21.95 -20.29 20.63
CA VAL A 146 22.32 -20.17 19.19
C VAL A 146 21.59 -19.04 18.47
N MET A 147 20.37 -18.74 18.89
CA MET A 147 19.51 -17.74 18.26
C MET A 147 19.61 -16.36 18.93
N SER A 148 20.43 -16.17 19.94
CA SER A 148 20.57 -14.88 20.64
C SER A 148 21.98 -14.33 20.50
N TYR A 149 22.10 -13.01 20.58
CA TYR A 149 23.39 -12.37 20.85
C TYR A 149 23.77 -12.55 22.31
N ALA A 150 25.07 -12.41 22.63
CA ALA A 150 25.64 -12.73 23.91
C ALA A 150 24.91 -12.05 25.09
N ASP A 151 24.63 -10.77 24.98
CA ASP A 151 23.97 -9.98 26.02
C ASP A 151 22.55 -10.47 26.29
N THR A 152 21.76 -10.66 25.20
CA THR A 152 20.38 -11.15 25.26
C THR A 152 20.31 -12.58 25.80
N PHE A 153 21.32 -13.41 25.47
CA PHE A 153 21.41 -14.75 26.02
C PHE A 153 21.81 -14.73 27.51
N ALA A 154 22.71 -13.84 27.91
CA ALA A 154 23.10 -13.69 29.31
C ALA A 154 21.91 -13.32 30.21
N GLU A 155 21.04 -12.43 29.76
CA GLU A 155 19.79 -12.11 30.47
C GLU A 155 18.86 -13.32 30.62
N TYR A 156 18.68 -14.10 29.56
CA TYR A 156 17.87 -15.31 29.59
C TYR A 156 18.45 -16.36 30.52
N LYS A 157 19.78 -16.62 30.45
CA LYS A 157 20.50 -17.53 31.31
C LYS A 157 20.35 -17.13 32.76
N ASN A 158 20.54 -15.85 33.09
CA ASN A 158 20.41 -15.35 34.46
C ASN A 158 18.98 -15.54 34.98
N PHE A 159 17.97 -15.32 34.15
CA PHE A 159 16.57 -15.59 34.51
C PHE A 159 16.36 -17.10 34.80
N GLN A 160 16.78 -17.97 33.89
CA GLN A 160 16.56 -19.43 34.04
C GLN A 160 17.29 -20.04 35.25
N LEU A 161 18.47 -19.51 35.61
CA LEU A 161 19.24 -19.94 36.76
C LEU A 161 18.78 -19.29 38.07
N SER A 162 17.87 -18.36 38.03
CA SER A 162 17.32 -17.70 39.22
C SER A 162 16.23 -18.54 39.88
N LYS A 163 15.88 -18.20 41.12
CA LYS A 163 14.72 -18.78 41.85
C LYS A 163 13.36 -18.55 41.11
N LYS A 164 13.33 -17.65 40.12
CA LYS A 164 12.15 -17.36 39.28
C LYS A 164 12.20 -18.13 37.95
N GLY A 165 13.27 -18.84 37.67
CA GLY A 165 13.42 -19.65 36.47
C GLY A 165 12.38 -20.75 36.38
N TYR A 166 12.09 -21.16 35.16
CA TYR A 166 11.02 -22.14 34.94
C TYR A 166 11.31 -23.50 35.58
N THR A 167 12.58 -23.92 35.61
CA THR A 167 12.99 -25.17 36.24
C THR A 167 12.65 -25.16 37.74
N GLU A 168 12.92 -24.07 38.44
CA GLU A 168 12.64 -23.92 39.87
C GLU A 168 11.14 -23.78 40.16
N THR A 169 10.41 -23.04 39.32
CA THR A 169 9.01 -22.71 39.57
C THR A 169 8.02 -23.77 39.11
N LEU A 170 8.31 -24.47 38.01
CA LEU A 170 7.42 -25.48 37.41
C LEU A 170 7.91 -26.92 37.66
N GLY A 171 9.23 -27.10 37.81
CA GLY A 171 9.83 -28.42 38.04
C GLY A 171 9.53 -29.41 36.91
N ASN A 172 9.40 -30.68 37.27
CA ASN A 172 9.10 -31.74 36.32
C ASN A 172 7.61 -32.09 36.22
N ASN A 173 6.75 -31.42 37.01
CA ASN A 173 5.31 -31.73 37.07
C ASN A 173 4.44 -30.82 36.24
N ARG A 174 4.91 -29.65 35.93
CA ARG A 174 4.20 -28.62 35.14
C ARG A 174 5.00 -28.25 33.92
N GLN A 175 4.28 -27.83 32.90
CA GLN A 175 4.84 -27.33 31.65
C GLN A 175 4.25 -25.94 31.35
N LEU A 176 4.98 -25.14 30.62
CA LEU A 176 4.48 -23.87 30.12
C LEU A 176 4.29 -23.95 28.60
N ARG A 177 3.04 -24.01 28.18
CA ARG A 177 2.67 -23.99 26.78
C ARG A 177 2.57 -22.55 26.29
N VAL A 178 3.18 -22.29 25.16
CA VAL A 178 3.14 -20.99 24.49
C VAL A 178 2.40 -21.09 23.17
N GLU A 179 1.40 -20.25 23.01
CA GLU A 179 0.65 -20.09 21.79
C GLU A 179 0.88 -18.69 21.24
N ILE A 180 1.37 -18.59 20.00
CA ILE A 180 1.62 -17.32 19.35
C ILE A 180 0.30 -16.84 18.74
N ASN A 181 -0.17 -15.69 19.21
CA ASN A 181 -1.42 -15.10 18.74
C ASN A 181 -1.20 -14.24 17.50
N ASN A 182 -0.18 -13.38 17.52
CA ASN A 182 0.09 -12.45 16.43
C ASN A 182 1.55 -11.97 16.44
N VAL A 183 2.08 -11.60 15.25
CA VAL A 183 3.37 -10.94 15.07
C VAL A 183 3.13 -9.62 14.33
N VAL A 184 3.56 -8.51 14.91
CA VAL A 184 3.44 -7.17 14.33
C VAL A 184 4.83 -6.58 14.17
N PHE A 185 5.19 -6.17 12.98
CA PHE A 185 6.44 -5.48 12.72
C PHE A 185 6.30 -3.99 13.03
N LEU A 186 7.11 -3.49 13.97
CA LEU A 186 7.24 -2.06 14.26
C LEU A 186 8.15 -1.38 13.24
N LYS A 187 9.24 -2.09 12.90
CA LYS A 187 10.19 -1.71 11.87
C LYS A 187 10.66 -2.99 11.18
N ARG A 188 10.64 -3.01 9.85
CA ARG A 188 11.11 -4.14 9.06
C ARG A 188 11.91 -3.62 7.87
N GLU A 189 13.14 -4.09 7.75
CA GLU A 189 14.03 -3.86 6.63
C GLU A 189 14.60 -5.20 6.17
N GLU A 190 15.25 -5.23 5.03
CA GLU A 190 15.84 -6.46 4.52
C GLU A 190 16.94 -6.95 5.49
N GLY A 191 16.70 -8.11 6.11
CA GLY A 191 17.65 -8.77 7.00
C GLY A 191 17.71 -8.26 8.44
N PHE A 192 16.86 -7.29 8.86
CA PHE A 192 16.74 -6.88 10.26
C PHE A 192 15.43 -6.17 10.57
N GLY A 193 15.07 -6.12 11.83
CA GLY A 193 13.85 -5.43 12.22
C GLY A 193 13.60 -5.40 13.72
N THR A 194 12.46 -4.81 14.07
CA THR A 194 11.89 -4.86 15.42
C THR A 194 10.43 -5.29 15.29
N ALA A 195 10.06 -6.32 16.03
CA ALA A 195 8.70 -6.86 16.00
C ALA A 195 8.14 -7.00 17.41
N GLN A 196 6.82 -6.95 17.49
CA GLN A 196 6.06 -7.33 18.68
C GLN A 196 5.37 -8.67 18.42
N VAL A 197 5.58 -9.59 19.33
CA VAL A 197 4.94 -10.91 19.32
C VAL A 197 3.99 -10.98 20.51
N ARG A 198 2.70 -11.12 20.21
CA ARG A 198 1.69 -11.39 21.23
C ARG A 198 1.55 -12.88 21.39
N LEU A 199 1.57 -13.36 22.62
CA LEU A 199 1.50 -14.78 22.95
C LEU A 199 0.66 -15.02 24.19
N THR A 200 0.07 -16.22 24.27
CA THR A 200 -0.64 -16.70 25.45
C THR A 200 0.18 -17.79 26.11
N LYS A 201 0.44 -17.64 27.40
CA LYS A 201 1.12 -18.64 28.24
C LYS A 201 0.09 -19.38 29.07
N THR A 202 0.09 -20.70 28.98
CA THR A 202 -0.81 -21.57 29.75
C THR A 202 0.01 -22.59 30.50
N VAL A 203 -0.13 -22.62 31.81
CA VAL A 203 0.46 -23.68 32.63
C VAL A 203 -0.38 -24.94 32.48
N VAL A 204 0.27 -26.04 32.14
CA VAL A 204 -0.38 -27.35 31.96
C VAL A 204 0.34 -28.41 32.80
N ASP A 205 -0.36 -29.49 33.09
CA ASP A 205 0.24 -30.67 33.76
C ASP A 205 1.07 -31.50 32.76
N ARG A 206 1.62 -32.65 33.20
CA ARG A 206 2.37 -33.57 32.34
C ARG A 206 1.57 -34.14 31.18
N ASN A 207 0.24 -34.21 31.30
CA ASN A 207 -0.64 -34.74 30.29
C ASN A 207 -1.13 -33.63 29.31
N GLY A 208 -0.68 -32.39 29.53
CA GLY A 208 -1.05 -31.25 28.73
C GLY A 208 -2.42 -30.63 29.09
N VAL A 209 -3.00 -30.99 30.22
CA VAL A 209 -4.24 -30.44 30.73
C VAL A 209 -3.95 -29.11 31.44
N PRO A 210 -4.68 -28.02 31.13
CA PRO A 210 -4.50 -26.73 31.79
C PRO A 210 -4.72 -26.82 33.31
N ASP A 211 -3.85 -26.19 34.10
CA ASP A 211 -3.99 -26.10 35.53
C ASP A 211 -5.19 -25.18 35.89
N PRO A 212 -6.24 -25.70 36.54
CA PRO A 212 -7.44 -24.91 36.83
C PRO A 212 -7.20 -23.75 37.81
N ALA A 213 -6.11 -23.82 38.59
CA ALA A 213 -5.75 -22.77 39.54
C ALA A 213 -5.00 -21.59 38.89
N ILE A 214 -4.46 -21.78 37.69
CA ILE A 214 -3.62 -20.79 37.00
C ILE A 214 -4.27 -20.40 35.68
N ARG A 215 -4.82 -19.20 35.61
CA ARG A 215 -5.41 -18.70 34.37
C ARG A 215 -4.35 -18.45 33.30
N PRO A 216 -4.65 -18.75 32.04
CA PRO A 216 -3.80 -18.33 30.93
C PRO A 216 -3.55 -16.83 30.95
N ALA A 217 -2.33 -16.42 30.65
CA ALA A 217 -1.95 -15.01 30.65
C ALA A 217 -1.41 -14.61 29.27
N THR A 218 -1.85 -13.45 28.79
CA THR A 218 -1.37 -12.86 27.52
C THR A 218 -0.15 -12.00 27.78
N TRP A 219 0.84 -12.13 26.94
CA TRP A 219 2.10 -11.41 27.00
C TRP A 219 2.40 -10.74 25.68
N LEU A 220 3.00 -9.56 25.75
CA LEU A 220 3.51 -8.82 24.60
C LEU A 220 5.04 -8.79 24.70
N THR A 221 5.69 -9.36 23.70
CA THR A 221 7.15 -9.44 23.64
C THR A 221 7.65 -8.58 22.50
N THR A 222 8.57 -7.66 22.79
CA THR A 222 9.25 -6.82 21.80
C THR A 222 10.65 -7.35 21.55
N ILE A 223 10.99 -7.60 20.28
CA ILE A 223 12.24 -8.24 19.85
C ILE A 223 12.86 -7.41 18.73
N SER A 224 14.12 -6.99 18.91
CA SER A 224 14.94 -6.52 17.79
C SER A 224 15.81 -7.67 17.31
N TYR A 225 15.85 -7.89 16.00
CA TYR A 225 16.50 -9.07 15.40
C TYR A 225 17.25 -8.73 14.11
N ASP A 226 18.18 -9.59 13.74
CA ASP A 226 18.78 -9.63 12.41
C ASP A 226 19.14 -11.08 12.00
N TYR A 227 19.78 -11.21 10.84
CA TYR A 227 20.28 -12.50 10.31
C TYR A 227 21.80 -12.47 10.15
N LYS A 228 22.51 -11.85 11.14
CA LYS A 228 23.97 -11.74 11.16
C LYS A 228 24.62 -12.54 12.30
N ASN A 229 23.91 -13.54 12.84
CA ASN A 229 24.36 -14.43 13.89
C ASN A 229 24.48 -15.87 13.36
N PRO A 230 25.45 -16.14 12.47
CA PRO A 230 25.61 -17.47 11.88
C PRO A 230 26.02 -18.50 12.94
N PRO A 231 25.54 -19.74 12.81
CA PRO A 231 25.94 -20.83 13.70
C PRO A 231 27.45 -21.07 13.62
N LYS A 232 28.07 -21.41 14.76
CA LYS A 232 29.51 -21.64 14.88
C LYS A 232 29.90 -23.12 14.71
N LYS A 233 28.93 -24.01 14.86
CA LYS A 233 29.10 -25.46 14.75
C LYS A 233 28.08 -26.05 13.80
N ARG A 234 28.41 -27.16 13.15
CA ARG A 234 27.48 -27.82 12.19
C ARG A 234 26.17 -28.26 12.84
N GLU A 235 26.20 -28.71 14.08
CA GLU A 235 24.98 -29.11 14.82
C GLU A 235 24.03 -27.92 15.03
N GLN A 236 24.58 -26.72 15.17
CA GLN A 236 23.80 -25.47 15.32
C GLN A 236 23.15 -25.01 14.01
N GLU A 237 23.64 -25.46 12.84
CA GLU A 237 23.06 -25.15 11.55
C GLU A 237 21.63 -25.73 11.42
N TRP A 238 21.36 -26.85 12.06
CA TRP A 238 20.03 -27.46 12.08
C TRP A 238 19.01 -26.66 12.91
N ILE A 239 19.50 -25.89 13.89
CA ILE A 239 18.67 -25.06 14.77
C ILE A 239 18.50 -23.67 14.17
N ASN A 240 19.56 -23.09 13.62
CA ASN A 240 19.58 -21.71 13.13
C ASN A 240 20.26 -21.58 11.76
N PRO A 241 19.73 -22.21 10.70
CA PRO A 241 20.35 -22.20 9.37
C PRO A 241 20.42 -20.80 8.74
N ARG A 242 19.54 -19.89 9.15
CA ARG A 242 19.45 -18.51 8.60
C ARG A 242 20.36 -17.51 9.31
N GLY A 243 20.98 -17.92 10.42
CA GLY A 243 21.76 -16.98 11.23
C GLY A 243 20.91 -15.93 11.94
N PHE A 244 19.68 -16.28 12.33
CA PHE A 244 18.82 -15.41 13.14
C PHE A 244 19.51 -15.03 14.44
N GLY A 245 19.44 -13.74 14.83
CA GLY A 245 20.00 -13.22 16.07
C GLY A 245 19.06 -12.26 16.78
N GLY A 246 18.53 -12.67 17.93
CA GLY A 246 17.81 -11.80 18.85
C GLY A 246 18.77 -10.84 19.54
N LYS A 247 18.67 -9.53 19.25
CA LYS A 247 19.52 -8.47 19.83
C LYS A 247 19.00 -7.95 21.15
N THR A 248 17.70 -7.74 21.22
CA THR A 248 17.02 -7.29 22.43
C THR A 248 15.76 -8.09 22.62
N TYR A 249 15.37 -8.29 23.86
CA TYR A 249 14.18 -9.02 24.22
C TYR A 249 13.53 -8.40 25.46
N SER A 250 12.27 -7.98 25.33
CA SER A 250 11.49 -7.44 26.44
C SER A 250 10.10 -8.06 26.40
N SER A 251 9.66 -8.64 27.51
CA SER A 251 8.36 -9.31 27.62
C SER A 251 7.58 -8.71 28.78
N VAL A 252 6.34 -8.27 28.51
CA VAL A 252 5.46 -7.65 29.48
C VAL A 252 4.12 -8.37 29.46
N GLN A 253 3.58 -8.69 30.65
CA GLN A 253 2.26 -9.28 30.77
C GLN A 253 1.19 -8.22 30.49
N GLU A 254 0.26 -8.51 29.61
CA GLU A 254 -0.93 -7.68 29.40
C GLU A 254 -1.88 -7.89 30.59
N VAL A 255 -2.10 -6.83 31.34
CA VAL A 255 -3.10 -6.83 32.40
C VAL A 255 -4.46 -6.66 31.75
N GLY A 256 -5.29 -7.70 31.74
CA GLY A 256 -6.68 -7.58 31.30
C GLY A 256 -7.38 -6.53 32.14
N VAL A 257 -7.99 -5.56 31.46
CA VAL A 257 -8.90 -4.62 32.14
C VAL A 257 -10.10 -5.44 32.61
N ASN A 258 -10.15 -5.74 33.91
CA ASN A 258 -11.34 -6.29 34.53
C ASN A 258 -12.44 -5.23 34.39
N HIS A 259 -13.29 -5.35 33.41
CA HIS A 259 -14.61 -4.72 33.47
C HIS A 259 -15.44 -5.57 34.46
N GLY A 260 -15.46 -5.09 35.70
CA GLY A 260 -16.37 -5.60 36.74
C GLY A 260 -17.82 -5.32 36.39
#